data_22fa2cc4fa385e77a2f73342c9b016e9
#
_entry.id   22fa2cc4fa385e77a2f73342c9b016e9
#
_cell.length_a   1.000
_cell.length_b   1.000
_cell.length_c   1.000
_cell.angle_alpha   90.00
_cell.angle_beta   90.00
_cell.angle_gamma   90.00
#
_symmetry.space_group_name_H-M   'P 1'
#
loop_
_entity.id
_entity.type
_entity.pdbx_description
1 polymer ?
#
loop_
_entity_poly.entity_id
_entity_poly.type
_entity_poly.pdbx_seq_one_letter_code
_entity_poly.pdbx_strand_id
1 'polypeptide(L)'
;RQLQFMVDLGATIICCTPSYAAYLAESIYEQGLEHDIKLKAGIFGAEAWSEDMRRDIEKKLKIKAFDIYGLTEISGPGVAFECEAQTGMHINEDHFIAEIIDPDTGEVLPEGSKGELVFTCITKEAFPMIRYRTRDICVLSRKKCSCGRTLIKMSKPMGRSDDMLIIRGVNVFPSQIEEVLIAVGGGNITPNYLI
;
A
#
# COMPACT_ATOMS: atom_id res chain seq x y z
N ARG A 1 0.83 -15.78 21.53
CA ARG A 1 0.46 -14.64 22.42
C ARG A 1 -0.44 -13.63 21.71
N GLN A 2 -0.11 -13.13 20.52
CA GLN A 2 -0.92 -12.10 19.83
C GLN A 2 -2.35 -12.59 19.54
N LEU A 3 -2.51 -13.79 19.03
CA LEU A 3 -3.83 -14.38 18.79
C LEU A 3 -4.66 -14.46 20.07
N GLN A 4 -4.04 -14.84 21.20
CA GLN A 4 -4.72 -14.86 22.50
C GLN A 4 -5.20 -13.47 22.91
N PHE A 5 -4.38 -12.42 22.73
CA PHE A 5 -4.81 -11.05 23.00
C PHE A 5 -5.97 -10.62 22.08
N MET A 6 -5.94 -11.01 20.79
CA MET A 6 -7.03 -10.71 19.87
C MET A 6 -8.36 -11.34 20.32
N VAL A 7 -8.31 -12.56 20.84
CA VAL A 7 -9.49 -13.27 21.39
C VAL A 7 -9.92 -12.61 22.69
N ASP A 8 -9.03 -12.49 23.67
CA ASP A 8 -9.34 -12.01 25.03
C ASP A 8 -9.87 -10.58 25.05
N LEU A 9 -9.33 -9.71 24.18
CA LEU A 9 -9.75 -8.31 24.07
C LEU A 9 -10.86 -8.10 23.03
N GLY A 10 -11.24 -9.11 22.29
CA GLY A 10 -12.26 -9.03 21.25
C GLY A 10 -11.90 -8.01 20.14
N ALA A 11 -10.63 -8.03 19.68
CA ALA A 11 -10.14 -7.10 18.68
C ALA A 11 -11.01 -7.14 17.41
N THR A 12 -11.42 -5.96 16.92
CA THR A 12 -12.30 -5.82 15.74
C THR A 12 -11.58 -5.28 14.53
N ILE A 13 -10.41 -4.64 14.70
CA ILE A 13 -9.58 -4.09 13.63
C ILE A 13 -8.14 -4.54 13.86
N ILE A 14 -7.47 -4.90 12.78
CA ILE A 14 -6.04 -5.19 12.78
C ILE A 14 -5.29 -4.22 11.87
N CYS A 15 -4.15 -3.70 12.35
CA CYS A 15 -3.24 -2.87 11.57
C CYS A 15 -1.87 -3.51 11.58
N CYS A 16 -1.36 -3.92 10.42
CA CYS A 16 -0.05 -4.55 10.28
C CYS A 16 0.41 -4.53 8.81
N THR A 17 1.55 -5.16 8.52
CA THR A 17 1.94 -5.41 7.12
C THR A 17 1.07 -6.52 6.52
N PRO A 18 0.82 -6.50 5.19
CA PRO A 18 0.02 -7.52 4.52
C PRO A 18 0.62 -8.93 4.67
N SER A 19 1.94 -9.07 4.58
CA SER A 19 2.62 -10.37 4.80
C SER A 19 2.36 -10.93 6.19
N TYR A 20 2.35 -10.07 7.21
CA TYR A 20 2.04 -10.49 8.58
C TYR A 20 0.56 -10.85 8.76
N ALA A 21 -0.35 -10.15 8.08
CA ALA A 21 -1.77 -10.50 8.07
C ALA A 21 -2.00 -11.90 7.45
N ALA A 22 -1.32 -12.21 6.36
CA ALA A 22 -1.37 -13.54 5.75
C ALA A 22 -0.87 -14.63 6.71
N TYR A 23 0.27 -14.40 7.36
CA TYR A 23 0.79 -15.30 8.39
C TYR A 23 -0.20 -15.51 9.56
N LEU A 24 -0.80 -14.42 10.05
CA LEU A 24 -1.80 -14.51 11.12
C LEU A 24 -3.04 -15.30 10.67
N ALA A 25 -3.47 -15.12 9.44
CA ALA A 25 -4.60 -15.86 8.88
C ALA A 25 -4.37 -17.37 8.89
N GLU A 26 -3.17 -17.81 8.51
CA GLU A 26 -2.75 -19.21 8.57
C GLU A 26 -2.71 -19.70 10.02
N SER A 27 -2.06 -18.95 10.91
CA SER A 27 -1.94 -19.30 12.33
C SER A 27 -3.28 -19.40 13.05
N ILE A 28 -4.27 -18.56 12.70
CA ILE A 28 -5.64 -18.63 13.22
C ILE A 28 -6.30 -19.94 12.82
N TYR A 29 -6.16 -20.33 11.54
CA TYR A 29 -6.71 -21.56 11.02
C TYR A 29 -6.07 -22.80 11.66
N GLU A 30 -4.73 -22.84 11.76
CA GLU A 30 -3.97 -23.94 12.35
C GLU A 30 -4.32 -24.16 13.83
N GLN A 31 -4.69 -23.10 14.55
CA GLN A 31 -5.05 -23.16 15.99
C GLN A 31 -6.56 -23.31 16.22
N GLY A 32 -7.38 -23.37 15.16
CA GLY A 32 -8.83 -23.52 15.25
C GLY A 32 -9.54 -22.33 15.91
N LEU A 33 -9.00 -21.11 15.76
CA LEU A 33 -9.49 -19.89 16.41
C LEU A 33 -10.44 -19.05 15.53
N GLU A 34 -10.87 -19.55 14.35
CA GLU A 34 -11.66 -18.79 13.37
C GLU A 34 -13.01 -18.30 13.92
N HIS A 35 -13.54 -18.98 14.94
CA HIS A 35 -14.81 -18.60 15.57
C HIS A 35 -14.63 -17.66 16.76
N ASP A 36 -13.42 -17.59 17.33
CA ASP A 36 -13.11 -16.76 18.48
C ASP A 36 -12.62 -15.35 18.06
N ILE A 37 -12.06 -15.23 16.88
CA ILE A 37 -11.59 -13.96 16.30
C ILE A 37 -12.78 -13.11 15.85
N LYS A 38 -12.81 -11.85 16.30
CA LYS A 38 -13.92 -10.88 16.03
C LYS A 38 -13.54 -9.77 15.06
N LEU A 39 -12.48 -9.96 14.26
CA LEU A 39 -12.06 -8.97 13.29
C LEU A 39 -13.16 -8.65 12.28
N LYS A 40 -13.28 -7.38 11.92
CA LYS A 40 -14.21 -6.84 10.92
C LYS A 40 -13.49 -6.18 9.77
N ALA A 41 -12.32 -5.60 10.04
CA ALA A 41 -11.51 -4.91 9.05
C ALA A 41 -10.01 -5.06 9.34
N GLY A 42 -9.21 -4.98 8.28
CA GLY A 42 -7.77 -4.86 8.33
C GLY A 42 -7.29 -3.62 7.60
N ILE A 43 -6.29 -2.94 8.16
CA ILE A 43 -5.61 -1.80 7.56
C ILE A 43 -4.16 -2.22 7.36
N PHE A 44 -3.76 -2.36 6.10
CA PHE A 44 -2.49 -2.95 5.73
C PHE A 44 -1.64 -1.98 4.91
N GLY A 45 -0.34 -1.94 5.17
CA GLY A 45 0.58 -1.05 4.47
C GLY A 45 2.03 -1.34 4.79
N ALA A 46 2.91 -0.42 4.45
CA ALA A 46 4.36 -0.51 4.57
C ALA A 46 5.05 -1.52 3.63
N GLU A 47 4.29 -2.34 2.92
CA GLU A 47 4.74 -3.27 1.89
C GLU A 47 3.85 -3.16 0.66
N ALA A 48 4.41 -3.41 -0.52
CA ALA A 48 3.60 -3.66 -1.72
C ALA A 48 2.90 -5.02 -1.58
N TRP A 49 1.65 -5.11 -2.01
CA TRP A 49 0.87 -6.35 -1.99
C TRP A 49 -0.13 -6.43 -3.13
N SER A 50 -0.34 -7.65 -3.60
CA SER A 50 -1.19 -7.93 -4.75
C SER A 50 -2.67 -8.01 -4.38
N GLU A 51 -3.54 -7.86 -5.38
CA GLU A 51 -4.98 -8.10 -5.20
C GLU A 51 -5.30 -9.58 -4.90
N ASP A 52 -4.44 -10.51 -5.31
CA ASP A 52 -4.59 -11.93 -4.95
C ASP A 52 -4.33 -12.15 -3.46
N MET A 53 -3.27 -11.53 -2.91
CA MET A 53 -3.01 -11.55 -1.47
C MET A 53 -4.15 -10.89 -0.69
N ARG A 54 -4.70 -9.76 -1.18
CA ARG A 54 -5.89 -9.13 -0.58
C ARG A 54 -7.04 -10.11 -0.49
N ARG A 55 -7.40 -10.75 -1.60
CA ARG A 55 -8.50 -11.72 -1.66
C ARG A 55 -8.29 -12.91 -0.72
N ASP A 56 -7.07 -13.40 -0.62
CA ASP A 56 -6.73 -14.50 0.28
C ASP A 56 -6.89 -14.11 1.76
N ILE A 57 -6.36 -12.93 2.15
CA ILE A 57 -6.53 -12.40 3.51
C ILE A 57 -8.00 -12.15 3.84
N GLU A 58 -8.74 -11.48 2.95
CA GLU A 58 -10.18 -11.21 3.16
C GLU A 58 -10.99 -12.49 3.33
N LYS A 59 -10.68 -13.51 2.52
CA LYS A 59 -11.34 -14.82 2.58
C LYS A 59 -11.03 -15.57 3.87
N LYS A 60 -9.75 -15.64 4.26
CA LYS A 60 -9.30 -16.40 5.44
C LYS A 60 -9.75 -15.73 6.73
N LEU A 61 -9.60 -14.43 6.85
CA LEU A 61 -9.98 -13.67 8.04
C LEU A 61 -11.44 -13.22 8.07
N LYS A 62 -12.18 -13.35 6.96
CA LYS A 62 -13.57 -12.88 6.78
C LYS A 62 -13.72 -11.39 7.08
N ILE A 63 -12.78 -10.56 6.67
CA ILE A 63 -12.72 -9.12 6.88
C ILE A 63 -12.71 -8.36 5.55
N LYS A 64 -12.84 -7.01 5.64
CA LYS A 64 -12.44 -6.10 4.57
C LYS A 64 -10.99 -5.66 4.80
N ALA A 65 -10.18 -5.71 3.75
CA ALA A 65 -8.76 -5.34 3.77
C ALA A 65 -8.53 -4.03 3.02
N PHE A 66 -8.08 -3.01 3.74
CA PHE A 66 -7.85 -1.67 3.20
C PHE A 66 -6.35 -1.37 3.16
N ASP A 67 -5.94 -0.70 2.09
CA ASP A 67 -4.57 -0.23 1.94
C ASP A 67 -4.37 1.13 2.62
N ILE A 68 -3.20 1.33 3.21
CA ILE A 68 -2.78 2.59 3.80
C ILE A 68 -1.36 2.91 3.32
N TYR A 69 -1.13 4.16 2.97
CA TYR A 69 0.19 4.66 2.59
C TYR A 69 0.69 5.71 3.57
N GLY A 70 1.96 5.68 3.85
CA GLY A 70 2.64 6.69 4.67
C GLY A 70 4.13 6.43 4.78
N LEU A 71 4.84 7.45 5.23
CA LEU A 71 6.28 7.47 5.45
C LEU A 71 6.55 8.16 6.78
N THR A 72 7.49 7.65 7.55
CA THR A 72 7.91 8.27 8.83
C THR A 72 8.39 9.71 8.62
N GLU A 73 9.07 9.97 7.50
CA GLU A 73 9.64 11.27 7.12
C GLU A 73 8.58 12.37 7.00
N ILE A 74 7.39 12.04 6.49
CA ILE A 74 6.35 13.04 6.23
C ILE A 74 5.23 13.11 7.28
N SER A 75 5.19 12.29 8.28
CA SER A 75 4.32 12.29 9.48
C SER A 75 3.75 10.91 9.83
N GLY A 76 4.45 9.84 9.45
CA GLY A 76 4.07 8.48 9.84
C GLY A 76 2.91 7.89 9.02
N PRO A 77 2.20 6.89 9.55
CA PRO A 77 1.14 6.22 8.82
C PRO A 77 -0.05 7.15 8.60
N GLY A 78 -0.74 6.98 7.46
CA GLY A 78 -1.99 7.69 7.22
C GLY A 78 -1.88 8.94 6.38
N VAL A 79 -0.91 9.00 5.49
CA VAL A 79 -0.84 10.03 4.44
C VAL A 79 -1.98 9.85 3.44
N ALA A 80 -2.26 8.59 3.08
CA ALA A 80 -3.38 8.23 2.22
C ALA A 80 -4.04 6.92 2.66
N PHE A 81 -5.34 6.80 2.43
CA PHE A 81 -6.16 5.65 2.83
C PHE A 81 -7.10 5.19 1.72
N GLU A 82 -7.26 3.90 1.58
CA GLU A 82 -8.37 3.35 0.79
C GLU A 82 -9.71 3.62 1.44
N CYS A 83 -10.73 3.71 0.59
CA CYS A 83 -12.12 3.68 0.99
C CYS A 83 -12.77 2.34 0.57
N GLU A 84 -14.06 2.18 0.86
CA GLU A 84 -14.82 0.96 0.51
C GLU A 84 -14.81 0.62 -0.99
N ALA A 85 -14.54 1.60 -1.86
CA ALA A 85 -14.44 1.38 -3.30
C ALA A 85 -13.15 0.62 -3.71
N GLN A 86 -12.11 0.63 -2.87
CA GLN A 86 -10.82 -0.05 -3.11
C GLN A 86 -10.20 0.26 -4.48
N THR A 87 -10.33 1.52 -4.93
CA THR A 87 -9.87 1.99 -6.25
C THR A 87 -8.74 3.02 -6.17
N GLY A 88 -7.92 2.90 -5.17
CA GLY A 88 -6.83 3.81 -4.82
C GLY A 88 -7.07 4.51 -3.48
N MET A 89 -6.02 5.12 -2.96
CA MET A 89 -5.98 5.73 -1.63
C MET A 89 -6.23 7.23 -1.73
N HIS A 90 -7.16 7.75 -0.92
CA HIS A 90 -7.42 9.17 -0.77
C HIS A 90 -6.33 9.82 0.07
N ILE A 91 -5.67 10.85 -0.46
CA ILE A 91 -4.66 11.63 0.24
C ILE A 91 -5.34 12.61 1.17
N ASN A 92 -4.82 12.77 2.38
CA ASN A 92 -5.26 13.78 3.35
C ASN A 92 -4.75 15.17 2.94
N GLU A 93 -5.47 15.83 2.02
CA GLU A 93 -5.09 17.13 1.43
C GLU A 93 -5.13 18.29 2.43
N ASP A 94 -5.69 18.11 3.62
CA ASP A 94 -5.62 19.03 4.76
C ASP A 94 -4.23 19.06 5.43
N HIS A 95 -3.41 18.02 5.19
CA HIS A 95 -2.06 17.89 5.73
C HIS A 95 -0.97 17.83 4.65
N PHE A 96 -1.31 17.41 3.43
CA PHE A 96 -0.34 17.11 2.39
C PHE A 96 -0.73 17.68 1.03
N ILE A 97 0.22 18.30 0.36
CA ILE A 97 0.14 18.60 -1.07
C ILE A 97 0.90 17.50 -1.80
N ALA A 98 0.23 16.83 -2.75
CA ALA A 98 0.83 15.77 -3.56
C ALA A 98 1.06 16.24 -4.99
N GLU A 99 2.22 15.90 -5.54
CA GLU A 99 2.62 16.14 -6.93
C GLU A 99 3.13 14.84 -7.54
N ILE A 100 2.99 14.70 -8.86
CA ILE A 100 3.73 13.68 -9.63
C ILE A 100 4.76 14.40 -10.47
N ILE A 101 6.00 13.93 -10.42
CA ILE A 101 7.09 14.49 -11.20
C ILE A 101 7.73 13.43 -12.09
N ASP A 102 8.36 13.91 -13.15
CA ASP A 102 9.33 13.11 -13.90
C ASP A 102 10.56 12.84 -13.00
N PRO A 103 10.96 11.59 -12.79
CA PRO A 103 12.06 11.27 -11.86
C PRO A 103 13.42 11.79 -12.31
N ASP A 104 13.63 12.00 -13.62
CA ASP A 104 14.91 12.42 -14.20
C ASP A 104 15.01 13.93 -14.25
N THR A 105 13.96 14.63 -14.73
CA THR A 105 13.97 16.07 -14.90
C THR A 105 13.48 16.84 -13.67
N GLY A 106 12.65 16.21 -12.80
CA GLY A 106 11.99 16.84 -11.67
C GLY A 106 10.81 17.75 -12.05
N GLU A 107 10.42 17.78 -13.33
CA GLU A 107 9.28 18.55 -13.80
C GLU A 107 7.96 17.94 -13.35
N VAL A 108 6.99 18.79 -12.99
CA VAL A 108 5.66 18.34 -12.58
C VAL A 108 4.90 17.82 -13.80
N LEU A 109 4.38 16.62 -13.69
CA LEU A 109 3.61 15.97 -14.73
C LEU A 109 2.10 16.24 -14.58
N PRO A 110 1.34 16.22 -15.70
CA PRO A 110 -0.11 16.34 -15.66
C PRO A 110 -0.79 15.25 -14.86
N GLU A 111 -1.98 15.55 -14.30
CA GLU A 111 -2.83 14.56 -13.63
C GLU A 111 -3.08 13.34 -14.53
N GLY A 112 -3.02 12.15 -13.93
CA GLY A 112 -3.17 10.88 -14.64
C GLY A 112 -1.87 10.34 -15.22
N SER A 113 -0.77 11.10 -15.19
CA SER A 113 0.55 10.62 -15.58
C SER A 113 1.12 9.69 -14.52
N LYS A 114 1.92 8.72 -14.98
CA LYS A 114 2.76 7.90 -14.11
C LYS A 114 4.07 8.65 -13.87
N GLY A 115 4.49 8.78 -12.61
CA GLY A 115 5.74 9.43 -12.25
C GLY A 115 6.06 9.27 -10.77
N GLU A 116 7.10 9.92 -10.30
CA GLU A 116 7.52 9.89 -8.91
C GLU A 116 6.61 10.75 -8.04
N LEU A 117 6.13 10.17 -6.94
CA LEU A 117 5.29 10.84 -5.98
C LEU A 117 6.11 11.78 -5.08
N VAL A 118 5.65 13.01 -4.94
CA VAL A 118 6.27 14.06 -4.13
C VAL A 118 5.25 14.60 -3.15
N PHE A 119 5.65 14.83 -1.90
CA PHE A 119 4.80 15.42 -0.88
C PHE A 119 5.40 16.69 -0.30
N THR A 120 4.53 17.66 -0.05
CA THR A 120 4.80 18.80 0.84
C THR A 120 3.90 18.70 2.07
N CYS A 121 4.49 18.69 3.27
CA CYS A 121 3.76 18.68 4.53
C CYS A 121 3.40 20.11 4.92
N ILE A 122 2.11 20.42 4.99
CA ILE A 122 1.64 21.78 5.30
C ILE A 122 1.34 22.03 6.79
N THR A 123 1.26 20.97 7.58
CA THR A 123 0.95 21.06 9.03
C THR A 123 2.08 20.59 9.94
N LYS A 124 3.21 20.14 9.37
CA LYS A 124 4.36 19.68 10.16
C LYS A 124 5.26 20.84 10.51
N GLU A 125 5.25 21.26 11.77
CA GLU A 125 6.04 22.40 12.28
C GLU A 125 7.52 22.03 12.44
N ALA A 126 7.79 20.93 13.14
CA ALA A 126 9.15 20.47 13.35
C ALA A 126 9.63 19.68 12.12
N PHE A 127 10.77 20.10 11.55
CA PHE A 127 11.34 19.51 10.36
C PHE A 127 10.36 19.43 9.19
N PRO A 128 9.86 20.58 8.70
CA PRO A 128 8.90 20.62 7.60
C PRO A 128 9.52 20.04 6.33
N MET A 129 8.78 19.15 5.66
CA MET A 129 9.20 18.56 4.41
C MET A 129 8.52 19.28 3.26
N ILE A 130 9.31 19.97 2.43
CA ILE A 130 8.84 20.70 1.25
C ILE A 130 9.33 19.95 0.01
N ARG A 131 8.39 19.54 -0.84
CA ARG A 131 8.64 18.76 -2.06
C ARG A 131 9.56 17.54 -1.81
N TYR A 132 9.21 16.77 -0.78
CA TYR A 132 9.92 15.53 -0.45
C TYR A 132 9.66 14.48 -1.53
N ARG A 133 10.72 14.03 -2.18
CA ARG A 133 10.70 12.98 -3.19
C ARG A 133 10.66 11.61 -2.50
N THR A 134 9.52 10.91 -2.64
CA THR A 134 9.34 9.60 -1.99
C THR A 134 10.08 8.47 -2.67
N ARG A 135 10.44 8.66 -3.93
CA ARG A 135 10.93 7.66 -4.87
C ARG A 135 9.87 6.63 -5.31
N ASP A 136 8.68 6.65 -4.75
CA ASP A 136 7.60 5.76 -5.16
C ASP A 136 6.97 6.23 -6.47
N ILE A 137 6.76 5.31 -7.39
CA ILE A 137 6.13 5.58 -8.69
C ILE A 137 4.62 5.38 -8.55
N CYS A 138 3.87 6.43 -8.79
CA CYS A 138 2.41 6.46 -8.62
C CYS A 138 1.72 7.19 -9.77
N VAL A 139 0.39 7.17 -9.72
CA VAL A 139 -0.51 8.01 -10.52
C VAL A 139 -1.44 8.77 -9.57
N LEU A 140 -1.63 10.06 -9.79
CA LEU A 140 -2.64 10.86 -9.08
C LEU A 140 -3.88 11.07 -9.94
N SER A 141 -5.06 11.09 -9.31
CA SER A 141 -6.35 11.29 -9.99
C SER A 141 -7.36 12.01 -9.12
N ARG A 142 -8.02 13.03 -9.67
CA ARG A 142 -9.17 13.74 -9.06
C ARG A 142 -10.53 13.21 -9.53
N LYS A 143 -10.56 12.07 -10.22
CA LYS A 143 -11.82 11.45 -10.63
C LYS A 143 -12.69 11.16 -9.42
N LYS A 144 -13.98 11.54 -9.53
CA LYS A 144 -14.97 11.34 -8.47
C LYS A 144 -15.00 9.87 -8.03
N CYS A 145 -14.90 9.66 -6.72
CA CYS A 145 -15.01 8.33 -6.14
C CYS A 145 -16.47 8.01 -5.78
N SER A 146 -16.86 6.75 -5.90
CA SER A 146 -18.20 6.27 -5.48
C SER A 146 -18.46 6.44 -3.99
N CYS A 147 -17.43 6.56 -3.17
CA CYS A 147 -17.55 6.85 -1.74
C CYS A 147 -18.00 8.31 -1.43
N GLY A 148 -18.05 9.17 -2.44
CA GLY A 148 -18.44 10.58 -2.31
C GLY A 148 -17.32 11.55 -1.94
N ARG A 149 -16.12 11.07 -1.58
CA ARG A 149 -14.97 11.94 -1.29
C ARG A 149 -14.45 12.62 -2.55
N THR A 150 -14.03 13.87 -2.39
CA THR A 150 -13.46 14.71 -3.46
C THR A 150 -11.94 14.82 -3.39
N LEU A 151 -11.33 14.23 -2.37
CA LEU A 151 -9.89 14.20 -2.19
C LEU A 151 -9.19 13.53 -3.37
N ILE A 152 -8.00 14.01 -3.72
CA ILE A 152 -7.15 13.38 -4.72
C ILE A 152 -6.85 11.93 -4.32
N LYS A 153 -6.87 11.04 -5.29
CA LYS A 153 -6.48 9.64 -5.08
C LYS A 153 -5.12 9.36 -5.69
N MET A 154 -4.32 8.60 -4.97
CA MET A 154 -3.13 7.97 -5.51
C MET A 154 -3.40 6.50 -5.82
N SER A 155 -2.72 5.98 -6.84
CA SER A 155 -2.63 4.53 -7.06
C SER A 155 -1.82 3.87 -5.95
N LYS A 156 -1.85 2.54 -5.86
CA LYS A 156 -0.78 1.80 -5.17
C LYS A 156 0.55 2.17 -5.79
N PRO A 157 1.66 2.20 -5.00
CA PRO A 157 3.00 2.29 -5.56
C PRO A 157 3.25 1.15 -6.55
N MET A 158 3.76 1.49 -7.73
CA MET A 158 4.06 0.56 -8.82
C MET A 158 5.54 0.17 -8.88
N GLY A 159 6.30 0.53 -7.86
CA GLY A 159 7.73 0.37 -7.73
C GLY A 159 8.38 1.67 -7.26
N ARG A 160 9.71 1.69 -7.18
CA ARG A 160 10.49 2.86 -6.78
C ARG A 160 11.42 3.29 -7.92
N SER A 161 11.66 4.59 -8.02
CA SER A 161 12.57 5.14 -9.04
C SER A 161 14.05 4.80 -8.77
N ASP A 162 14.39 4.52 -7.52
CA ASP A 162 15.75 4.13 -7.07
C ASP A 162 16.00 2.61 -7.09
N ASP A 163 14.96 1.77 -7.21
CA ASP A 163 15.07 0.31 -7.36
C ASP A 163 15.03 -0.13 -8.83
N MET A 164 14.96 0.82 -9.76
CA MET A 164 14.88 0.54 -11.19
C MET A 164 16.19 -0.03 -11.70
N LEU A 165 16.11 -1.19 -12.34
CA LEU A 165 17.20 -1.83 -13.03
C LEU A 165 17.22 -1.42 -14.50
N ILE A 166 18.38 -1.08 -15.03
CA ILE A 166 18.56 -0.84 -16.47
C ILE A 166 19.20 -2.09 -17.08
N ILE A 167 18.40 -2.92 -17.76
CA ILE A 167 18.87 -4.14 -18.39
C ILE A 167 18.87 -3.95 -19.90
N ARG A 168 20.07 -3.86 -20.50
CA ARG A 168 20.27 -3.62 -21.96
C ARG A 168 19.48 -2.41 -22.48
N GLY A 169 19.44 -1.33 -21.71
CA GLY A 169 18.72 -0.08 -22.07
C GLY A 169 17.20 -0.13 -21.85
N VAL A 170 16.68 -1.17 -21.20
CA VAL A 170 15.27 -1.28 -20.81
C VAL A 170 15.16 -1.10 -19.31
N ASN A 171 14.25 -0.21 -18.89
CA ASN A 171 13.94 -0.01 -17.48
C ASN A 171 13.09 -1.14 -16.96
N VAL A 172 13.58 -1.88 -15.97
CA VAL A 172 12.91 -3.02 -15.34
C VAL A 172 12.80 -2.76 -13.85
N PHE A 173 11.57 -2.87 -13.32
CA PHE A 173 11.34 -2.77 -11.89
C PHE A 173 11.27 -4.17 -11.26
N PRO A 174 11.79 -4.38 -10.04
CA PRO A 174 11.67 -5.66 -9.33
C PRO A 174 10.24 -6.19 -9.27
N SER A 175 9.24 -5.32 -9.08
CA SER A 175 7.83 -5.68 -9.08
C SER A 175 7.34 -6.32 -10.40
N GLN A 176 7.90 -5.91 -11.54
CA GLN A 176 7.57 -6.53 -12.84
C GLN A 176 8.13 -7.94 -12.96
N ILE A 177 9.33 -8.16 -12.40
CA ILE A 177 9.95 -9.49 -12.35
C ILE A 177 9.10 -10.41 -11.47
N GLU A 178 8.68 -9.92 -10.30
CA GLU A 178 7.81 -10.65 -9.38
C GLU A 178 6.48 -11.05 -10.03
N GLU A 179 5.82 -10.10 -10.68
CA GLU A 179 4.55 -10.33 -11.38
C GLU A 179 4.68 -11.46 -12.43
N VAL A 180 5.75 -11.43 -13.23
CA VAL A 180 6.02 -12.46 -14.22
C VAL A 180 6.33 -13.81 -13.56
N LEU A 181 7.14 -13.84 -12.51
CA LEU A 181 7.46 -15.07 -11.79
C LEU A 181 6.23 -15.72 -11.19
N ILE A 182 5.34 -14.94 -10.57
CA ILE A 182 4.08 -15.45 -10.01
C ILE A 182 3.18 -15.98 -11.12
N ALA A 183 3.03 -15.25 -12.24
CA ALA A 183 2.20 -15.64 -13.36
C ALA A 183 2.68 -16.95 -14.03
N VAL A 184 4.00 -17.13 -14.17
CA VAL A 184 4.59 -18.32 -14.80
C VAL A 184 4.69 -19.51 -13.84
N GLY A 185 4.89 -19.22 -12.55
CA GLY A 185 5.14 -20.24 -11.52
C GLY A 185 3.91 -21.02 -11.06
N GLY A 186 2.68 -20.61 -11.46
CA GLY A 186 1.46 -21.37 -11.21
C GLY A 186 1.21 -21.76 -9.75
N GLY A 187 1.63 -20.93 -8.79
CA GLY A 187 1.49 -21.19 -7.35
C GLY A 187 2.63 -22.03 -6.73
N ASN A 188 3.62 -22.46 -7.52
CA ASN A 188 4.77 -23.24 -7.02
C ASN A 188 6.02 -22.38 -6.74
N ILE A 189 5.93 -21.07 -6.96
CA ILE A 189 7.03 -20.13 -6.70
C ILE A 189 6.63 -19.24 -5.54
N THR A 190 7.50 -19.13 -4.54
CA THR A 190 7.34 -18.15 -3.47
C THR A 190 7.76 -16.76 -3.96
N PRO A 191 7.16 -15.66 -3.45
CA PRO A 191 7.54 -14.30 -3.83
C PRO A 191 8.92 -13.88 -3.29
N ASN A 192 9.65 -14.76 -2.64
CA ASN A 192 10.99 -14.51 -2.14
C ASN A 192 12.04 -14.85 -3.22
N TYR A 193 12.60 -13.85 -3.84
CA TYR A 193 13.67 -14.00 -4.84
C TYR A 193 14.76 -12.95 -4.60
N LEU A 194 15.95 -13.23 -5.11
CA LEU A 194 17.10 -12.33 -5.12
C LEU A 194 17.41 -11.95 -6.58
N ILE A 195 17.70 -10.67 -6.82
CA ILE A 195 18.17 -10.14 -8.10
C ILE A 195 19.65 -9.82 -7.97
#